data_cf8ab4e7188604f6d952a7b907dd30ff
#
_entry.id   cf8ab4e7188604f6d952a7b907dd30ff
#
_cell.length_a   1.000
_cell.length_b   1.000
_cell.length_c   1.000
_cell.angle_alpha   90.00
_cell.angle_beta   90.00
_cell.angle_gamma   90.00
#
_symmetry.space_group_name_H-M   'P 1'
#
loop_
_entity.id
_entity.type
_entity.pdbx_description
1 polymer ?
#
loop_
_entity_poly.entity_id
_entity_poly.type
_entity_poly.pdbx_seq_one_letter_code
_entity_poly.pdbx_strand_id
1 'polypeptide(L)'
;MKLTIRLFSLLAVTCLALSSNYTLAAKGGKGGGGGGSSSCAAEPIVMVHGYLGSTSNFNTMESRLQSAGHPSCALYKFGYNSTGSSNKTSASRLKSFVDGALRSPGQSTARPLAHSNGGLVSRWYRVFEGGSKKTSKLITLGTPHQGTSWAYACISPACFEMRPNSSFLQSLRGRGCDVSLWSDADEIILPNSSAICGTSIQTKSTSHNGLLSDADVFVDVNNNL
;
A
#
# COMPACT_ATOMS: atom_id res chain seq x y z
N MET A 1 -49.54 -2.70 14.87
CA MET A 1 -48.07 -2.78 14.99
C MET A 1 -47.58 -3.73 13.89
N LYS A 2 -47.14 -3.19 12.73
CA LYS A 2 -46.72 -3.99 11.56
C LYS A 2 -45.17 -4.03 11.54
N LEU A 3 -44.64 -5.22 11.75
CA LEU A 3 -43.20 -5.50 11.75
C LEU A 3 -42.76 -5.71 10.28
N THR A 4 -41.95 -4.80 9.76
CA THR A 4 -41.42 -4.89 8.40
C THR A 4 -40.06 -5.56 8.47
N ILE A 5 -40.01 -6.84 8.08
CA ILE A 5 -38.75 -7.60 7.94
C ILE A 5 -38.12 -7.21 6.63
N ARG A 6 -36.94 -6.55 6.66
CA ARG A 6 -36.11 -6.31 5.48
C ARG A 6 -35.25 -7.55 5.23
N LEU A 7 -35.51 -8.22 4.09
CA LEU A 7 -34.67 -9.29 3.57
C LEU A 7 -33.32 -8.67 3.12
N PHE A 8 -32.22 -9.13 3.73
CA PHE A 8 -30.88 -8.93 3.20
C PHE A 8 -30.61 -9.99 2.14
N SER A 9 -30.46 -9.56 0.88
CA SER A 9 -30.00 -10.41 -0.21
C SER A 9 -28.54 -10.77 0.02
N LEU A 10 -28.26 -12.06 0.29
CA LEU A 10 -26.92 -12.63 0.28
C LEU A 10 -26.46 -12.74 -1.18
N LEU A 11 -25.55 -11.88 -1.62
CA LEU A 11 -24.80 -12.10 -2.86
C LEU A 11 -23.69 -13.10 -2.58
N ALA A 12 -23.87 -14.32 -3.03
CA ALA A 12 -22.81 -15.33 -3.07
C ALA A 12 -21.81 -14.95 -4.18
N VAL A 13 -20.61 -14.48 -3.79
CA VAL A 13 -19.50 -14.29 -4.71
C VAL A 13 -18.77 -15.62 -4.87
N THR A 14 -18.96 -16.27 -6.01
CA THR A 14 -18.19 -17.45 -6.43
C THR A 14 -16.76 -17.01 -6.79
N CYS A 15 -15.78 -17.38 -5.94
CA CYS A 15 -14.35 -17.21 -6.24
C CYS A 15 -13.90 -18.24 -7.28
N LEU A 16 -13.65 -17.78 -8.52
CA LEU A 16 -12.80 -18.53 -9.47
C LEU A 16 -11.33 -18.26 -9.11
N ALA A 17 -10.64 -19.29 -8.68
CA ALA A 17 -9.20 -19.26 -8.45
C ALA A 17 -8.47 -19.29 -9.80
N LEU A 18 -7.98 -18.15 -10.26
CA LEU A 18 -7.02 -18.05 -11.36
C LEU A 18 -5.62 -17.94 -10.77
N SER A 19 -4.85 -19.01 -10.96
CA SER A 19 -3.41 -19.04 -10.64
C SER A 19 -2.66 -18.12 -11.61
N SER A 20 -2.29 -16.92 -11.14
CA SER A 20 -1.48 -15.97 -11.90
C SER A 20 0.00 -16.19 -11.61
N ASN A 21 0.73 -16.65 -12.61
CA ASN A 21 2.19 -16.68 -12.61
C ASN A 21 2.73 -15.25 -12.59
N TYR A 22 3.48 -14.89 -11.54
CA TYR A 22 4.08 -13.57 -11.41
C TYR A 22 5.37 -13.51 -12.23
N THR A 23 5.29 -12.90 -13.41
CA THR A 23 6.45 -12.50 -14.19
C THR A 23 6.90 -11.11 -13.74
N LEU A 24 8.16 -10.94 -13.37
CA LEU A 24 8.80 -9.64 -13.30
C LEU A 24 8.75 -9.03 -14.70
N ALA A 25 7.83 -8.15 -14.97
CA ALA A 25 7.80 -7.39 -16.20
C ALA A 25 8.85 -6.27 -16.14
N ALA A 26 10.11 -6.63 -16.46
CA ALA A 26 11.06 -5.67 -16.96
C ALA A 26 10.63 -5.32 -18.38
N LYS A 27 10.12 -4.11 -18.60
CA LYS A 27 9.71 -3.61 -19.90
C LYS A 27 10.94 -3.36 -20.76
N GLY A 28 11.35 -4.37 -21.54
CA GLY A 28 12.40 -4.27 -22.54
C GLY A 28 11.87 -3.57 -23.79
N GLY A 29 12.11 -2.28 -23.92
CA GLY A 29 11.99 -1.57 -25.19
C GLY A 29 13.27 -1.73 -26.00
N LYS A 30 13.26 -2.43 -27.15
CA LYS A 30 14.34 -2.41 -28.14
C LYS A 30 14.30 -1.07 -28.89
N GLY A 31 15.32 -0.26 -28.65
CA GLY A 31 15.65 0.90 -29.48
C GLY A 31 17.17 1.07 -29.41
N GLY A 32 17.87 0.88 -30.52
CA GLY A 32 19.31 0.89 -30.59
C GLY A 32 19.94 2.29 -30.43
N GLY A 33 21.14 2.34 -29.86
CA GLY A 33 22.00 3.53 -29.83
C GLY A 33 22.70 3.69 -28.49
N GLY A 34 24.02 3.48 -28.47
CA GLY A 34 25.12 3.82 -27.56
C GLY A 34 24.74 4.16 -26.12
N GLY A 35 24.98 3.21 -25.20
CA GLY A 35 24.44 3.50 -23.95
C GLY A 35 25.36 3.37 -22.78
N GLY A 36 25.52 4.40 -22.07
CA GLY A 36 25.80 4.31 -20.67
C GLY A 36 24.54 3.80 -19.97
N SER A 37 24.65 2.70 -19.20
CA SER A 37 23.65 2.33 -18.20
C SER A 37 23.62 3.45 -17.17
N SER A 38 22.79 4.46 -17.38
CA SER A 38 22.58 5.50 -16.38
C SER A 38 21.90 4.84 -15.18
N SER A 39 22.68 4.55 -14.15
CA SER A 39 22.15 4.09 -12.88
C SER A 39 21.13 5.12 -12.38
N CYS A 40 19.96 4.64 -11.94
CA CYS A 40 18.97 5.50 -11.35
C CYS A 40 19.49 6.05 -10.01
N ALA A 41 19.90 7.30 -9.98
CA ALA A 41 20.46 7.95 -8.80
C ALA A 41 19.39 8.37 -7.76
N ALA A 42 18.11 8.27 -8.10
CA ALA A 42 17.02 8.64 -7.20
C ALA A 42 16.65 7.48 -6.25
N GLU A 43 16.29 7.84 -5.03
CA GLU A 43 15.80 6.89 -4.04
C GLU A 43 14.51 6.21 -4.54
N PRO A 44 14.43 4.86 -4.46
CA PRO A 44 13.26 4.13 -4.90
C PRO A 44 11.99 4.47 -4.11
N ILE A 45 10.90 4.77 -4.81
CA ILE A 45 9.55 4.86 -4.25
C ILE A 45 8.86 3.53 -4.55
N VAL A 46 8.51 2.79 -3.50
CA VAL A 46 7.87 1.47 -3.61
C VAL A 46 6.39 1.59 -3.26
N MET A 47 5.55 1.57 -4.28
CA MET A 47 4.10 1.66 -4.16
C MET A 47 3.49 0.29 -3.81
N VAL A 48 2.71 0.23 -2.72
CA VAL A 48 2.16 -1.02 -2.15
C VAL A 48 0.64 -0.93 -2.07
N HIS A 49 -0.07 -1.70 -2.92
CA HIS A 49 -1.54 -1.65 -3.01
C HIS A 49 -2.24 -2.27 -1.79
N GLY A 50 -3.55 -2.02 -1.67
CA GLY A 50 -4.40 -2.50 -0.60
C GLY A 50 -4.98 -3.90 -0.82
N TYR A 51 -5.91 -4.29 0.06
CA TYR A 51 -6.69 -5.52 -0.07
C TYR A 51 -7.54 -5.50 -1.34
N LEU A 52 -7.65 -6.62 -2.04
CA LEU A 52 -8.28 -6.75 -3.37
C LEU A 52 -7.67 -5.86 -4.47
N GLY A 53 -6.55 -5.21 -4.19
CA GLY A 53 -5.90 -4.33 -5.14
C GLY A 53 -4.89 -5.03 -6.04
N SER A 54 -4.29 -4.23 -6.90
CA SER A 54 -3.20 -4.61 -7.80
C SER A 54 -2.25 -3.44 -8.03
N THR A 55 -1.17 -3.66 -8.77
CA THR A 55 -0.21 -2.60 -9.15
C THR A 55 -0.86 -1.47 -9.94
N SER A 56 -1.94 -1.73 -10.69
CA SER A 56 -2.66 -0.71 -11.47
C SER A 56 -3.35 0.36 -10.62
N ASN A 57 -3.62 0.08 -9.34
CA ASN A 57 -4.20 1.06 -8.44
C ASN A 57 -3.35 2.34 -8.31
N PHE A 58 -2.04 2.23 -8.53
CA PHE A 58 -1.11 3.34 -8.46
C PHE A 58 -0.81 4.01 -9.81
N ASN A 59 -1.50 3.69 -10.91
CA ASN A 59 -1.18 4.26 -12.22
C ASN A 59 -1.31 5.79 -12.26
N THR A 60 -2.36 6.35 -11.65
CA THR A 60 -2.56 7.80 -11.57
C THR A 60 -1.48 8.45 -10.69
N MET A 61 -1.19 7.88 -9.53
CA MET A 61 -0.15 8.37 -8.63
C MET A 61 1.22 8.33 -9.29
N GLU A 62 1.57 7.22 -9.95
CA GLU A 62 2.81 7.07 -10.72
C GLU A 62 2.96 8.14 -11.80
N SER A 63 1.91 8.38 -12.61
CA SER A 63 1.92 9.41 -13.65
C SER A 63 2.15 10.81 -13.07
N ARG A 64 1.53 11.11 -11.94
CA ARG A 64 1.70 12.40 -11.26
C ARG A 64 3.10 12.54 -10.68
N LEU A 65 3.66 11.49 -10.07
CA LEU A 65 5.03 11.50 -9.58
C LEU A 65 6.03 11.75 -10.72
N GLN A 66 5.83 11.11 -11.88
CA GLN A 66 6.65 11.36 -13.07
C GLN A 66 6.53 12.82 -13.54
N SER A 67 5.32 13.36 -13.57
CA SER A 67 5.08 14.78 -13.93
C SER A 67 5.68 15.75 -12.93
N ALA A 68 5.82 15.38 -11.67
CA ALA A 68 6.48 16.16 -10.62
C ALA A 68 8.02 16.00 -10.61
N GLY A 69 8.59 15.23 -11.56
CA GLY A 69 10.03 15.10 -11.73
C GLY A 69 10.66 13.86 -11.07
N HIS A 70 9.86 12.97 -10.47
CA HIS A 70 10.39 11.69 -9.99
C HIS A 70 10.70 10.78 -11.19
N PRO A 71 11.95 10.30 -11.34
CA PRO A 71 12.33 9.52 -12.52
C PRO A 71 11.64 8.16 -12.52
N SER A 72 11.15 7.73 -13.68
CA SER A 72 10.43 6.44 -13.83
C SER A 72 11.25 5.23 -13.36
N CYS A 73 12.57 5.29 -13.46
CA CYS A 73 13.48 4.25 -12.99
C CYS A 73 13.48 4.08 -11.45
N ALA A 74 13.02 5.07 -10.69
CA ALA A 74 12.90 5.02 -9.24
C ALA A 74 11.48 4.64 -8.77
N LEU A 75 10.51 4.47 -9.67
CA LEU A 75 9.13 4.17 -9.33
C LEU A 75 8.84 2.67 -9.48
N TYR A 76 8.57 2.02 -8.37
CA TYR A 76 8.32 0.58 -8.31
C TYR A 76 6.92 0.30 -7.78
N LYS A 77 6.22 -0.67 -8.36
CA LYS A 77 4.90 -1.11 -7.90
C LYS A 77 4.97 -2.57 -7.44
N PHE A 78 4.80 -2.79 -6.15
CA PHE A 78 4.83 -4.14 -5.56
C PHE A 78 3.48 -4.83 -5.75
N GLY A 79 3.49 -5.95 -6.49
CA GLY A 79 2.33 -6.82 -6.68
C GLY A 79 2.38 -8.02 -5.73
N TYR A 80 1.26 -8.27 -5.03
CA TYR A 80 1.14 -9.41 -4.13
C TYR A 80 -0.30 -9.93 -4.03
N ASN A 81 -0.48 -11.16 -3.59
CA ASN A 81 -1.80 -11.74 -3.37
C ASN A 81 -2.35 -11.29 -2.01
N SER A 82 -3.10 -10.20 -1.99
CA SER A 82 -3.65 -9.61 -0.77
C SER A 82 -4.82 -10.39 -0.17
N THR A 83 -5.42 -11.30 -0.93
CA THR A 83 -6.56 -12.13 -0.45
C THR A 83 -6.14 -13.53 0.00
N GLY A 84 -5.13 -14.12 -0.63
CA GLY A 84 -4.66 -15.47 -0.33
C GLY A 84 -3.50 -15.55 0.66
N SER A 85 -2.89 -14.41 1.02
CA SER A 85 -1.72 -14.37 1.91
C SER A 85 -2.01 -13.54 3.17
N SER A 86 -1.33 -13.87 4.27
CA SER A 86 -1.28 -12.98 5.44
C SER A 86 -0.42 -11.74 5.14
N ASN A 87 -0.62 -10.67 5.90
CA ASN A 87 0.23 -9.49 5.80
C ASN A 87 1.68 -9.79 6.18
N LYS A 88 1.91 -10.72 7.10
CA LYS A 88 3.26 -11.19 7.45
C LYS A 88 3.95 -11.83 6.25
N THR A 89 3.29 -12.75 5.56
CA THR A 89 3.82 -13.38 4.34
C THR A 89 4.07 -12.36 3.25
N SER A 90 3.15 -11.40 3.08
CA SER A 90 3.29 -10.33 2.10
C SER A 90 4.45 -9.39 2.44
N ALA A 91 4.71 -9.14 3.72
CA ALA A 91 5.84 -8.34 4.19
C ALA A 91 7.20 -9.00 3.90
N SER A 92 7.31 -10.32 4.07
CA SER A 92 8.53 -11.06 3.70
C SER A 92 8.79 -11.00 2.19
N ARG A 93 7.73 -11.02 1.37
CA ARG A 93 7.84 -10.80 -0.09
C ARG A 93 8.23 -9.36 -0.44
N LEU A 94 7.64 -8.37 0.27
CA LEU A 94 8.01 -6.96 0.13
C LEU A 94 9.48 -6.73 0.45
N LYS A 95 10.02 -7.40 1.47
CA LYS A 95 11.46 -7.38 1.78
C LYS A 95 12.31 -7.74 0.55
N SER A 96 12.02 -8.87 -0.08
CA SER A 96 12.76 -9.32 -1.26
C SER A 96 12.62 -8.36 -2.43
N PHE A 97 11.43 -7.77 -2.59
CA PHE A 97 11.17 -6.78 -3.63
C PHE A 97 11.94 -5.47 -3.41
N VAL A 98 11.95 -4.96 -2.18
CA VAL A 98 12.75 -3.77 -1.80
C VAL A 98 14.23 -4.06 -1.96
N ASP A 99 14.71 -5.23 -1.53
CA ASP A 99 16.12 -5.64 -1.73
C ASP A 99 16.49 -5.66 -3.23
N GLY A 100 15.55 -6.02 -4.10
CA GLY A 100 15.69 -5.92 -5.56
C GLY A 100 15.80 -4.48 -6.06
N ALA A 101 14.92 -3.59 -5.60
CA ALA A 101 14.91 -2.17 -5.97
C ALA A 101 16.19 -1.45 -5.52
N LEU A 102 16.75 -1.84 -4.38
CA LEU A 102 17.99 -1.28 -3.82
C LEU A 102 19.28 -1.81 -4.47
N ARG A 103 19.19 -2.70 -5.46
CA ARG A 103 20.38 -3.13 -6.24
C ARG A 103 20.90 -2.05 -7.19
N SER A 104 20.13 -1.01 -7.43
CA SER A 104 20.61 0.16 -8.18
C SER A 104 21.76 0.83 -7.42
N PRO A 105 22.86 1.16 -8.09
CA PRO A 105 24.02 1.75 -7.43
C PRO A 105 23.70 3.02 -6.66
N GLY A 106 24.21 3.12 -5.44
CA GLY A 106 24.12 4.32 -4.61
C GLY A 106 22.87 4.44 -3.73
N GLN A 107 21.94 3.46 -3.78
CA GLN A 107 20.75 3.49 -2.94
C GLN A 107 20.85 2.49 -1.79
N SER A 108 20.67 2.95 -0.56
CA SER A 108 20.64 2.11 0.65
C SER A 108 19.25 2.04 1.28
N THR A 109 18.34 2.97 0.90
CA THR A 109 16.99 3.09 1.41
C THR A 109 15.97 3.26 0.28
N ALA A 110 14.73 2.94 0.58
CA ALA A 110 13.56 3.16 -0.27
C ALA A 110 12.45 3.86 0.55
N ARG A 111 11.52 4.49 -0.14
CA ARG A 111 10.30 5.11 0.43
C ARG A 111 9.08 4.28 0.06
N PRO A 112 8.55 3.43 0.94
CA PRO A 112 7.25 2.83 0.71
C PRO A 112 6.14 3.89 0.73
N LEU A 113 5.33 3.91 -0.34
CA LEU A 113 4.08 4.64 -0.47
C LEU A 113 2.96 3.61 -0.53
N ALA A 114 2.20 3.48 0.54
CA ALA A 114 1.34 2.33 0.73
C ALA A 114 -0.12 2.73 0.95
N HIS A 115 -1.05 2.06 0.27
CA HIS A 115 -2.48 2.29 0.40
C HIS A 115 -3.15 1.18 1.20
N SER A 116 -4.07 1.57 2.10
CA SER A 116 -4.95 0.63 2.78
C SER A 116 -4.16 -0.49 3.50
N ASN A 117 -4.53 -1.75 3.30
CA ASN A 117 -3.82 -2.93 3.82
C ASN A 117 -2.31 -2.94 3.46
N GLY A 118 -1.93 -2.35 2.33
CA GLY A 118 -0.52 -2.24 1.95
C GLY A 118 0.35 -1.51 2.96
N GLY A 119 -0.23 -0.55 3.70
CA GLY A 119 0.45 0.13 4.79
C GLY A 119 0.75 -0.80 5.98
N LEU A 120 -0.14 -1.76 6.26
CA LEU A 120 0.09 -2.78 7.29
C LEU A 120 1.20 -3.75 6.88
N VAL A 121 1.22 -4.17 5.62
CA VAL A 121 2.31 -4.97 5.03
C VAL A 121 3.64 -4.24 5.15
N SER A 122 3.68 -2.95 4.79
CA SER A 122 4.88 -2.11 4.85
C SER A 122 5.36 -1.87 6.28
N ARG A 123 4.44 -1.67 7.23
CA ARG A 123 4.79 -1.55 8.66
C ARG A 123 5.38 -2.84 9.20
N TRP A 124 4.77 -4.00 8.86
CA TRP A 124 5.31 -5.30 9.29
C TRP A 124 6.71 -5.53 8.74
N TYR A 125 6.91 -5.27 7.44
CA TYR A 125 8.23 -5.30 6.80
C TYR A 125 9.24 -4.44 7.58
N ARG A 126 8.86 -3.20 7.86
CA ARG A 126 9.74 -2.25 8.56
C ARG A 126 10.12 -2.72 9.95
N VAL A 127 9.17 -3.25 10.72
CA VAL A 127 9.36 -3.57 12.15
C VAL A 127 9.99 -4.95 12.35
N PHE A 128 9.62 -5.95 11.55
CA PHE A 128 9.93 -7.35 11.81
C PHE A 128 10.80 -8.03 10.75
N GLU A 129 10.89 -7.48 9.54
CA GLU A 129 11.62 -8.09 8.43
C GLU A 129 12.96 -7.35 8.12
N GLY A 130 13.42 -6.52 9.05
CA GLY A 130 14.67 -5.76 8.89
C GLY A 130 14.53 -4.50 8.03
N GLY A 131 13.31 -4.10 7.67
CA GLY A 131 13.04 -2.93 6.82
C GLY A 131 13.39 -1.59 7.46
N SER A 132 13.57 -1.50 8.79
CA SER A 132 13.89 -0.25 9.48
C SER A 132 15.17 0.42 8.98
N LYS A 133 16.16 -0.37 8.56
CA LYS A 133 17.42 0.12 8.01
C LYS A 133 17.37 0.42 6.51
N LYS A 134 16.28 0.01 5.84
CA LYS A 134 16.09 0.11 4.39
C LYS A 134 14.91 0.98 4.00
N THR A 135 14.28 1.63 4.97
CA THR A 135 13.15 2.54 4.77
C THR A 135 13.53 3.90 5.32
N SER A 136 13.69 4.88 4.44
CA SER A 136 13.94 6.27 4.85
C SER A 136 12.70 6.92 5.43
N LYS A 137 11.54 6.68 4.80
CA LYS A 137 10.23 7.17 5.24
C LYS A 137 9.12 6.26 4.71
N LEU A 138 8.15 5.92 5.55
CA LEU A 138 6.92 5.23 5.17
C LEU A 138 5.75 6.22 5.12
N ILE A 139 5.11 6.35 3.95
CA ILE A 139 3.90 7.15 3.75
C ILE A 139 2.72 6.20 3.53
N THR A 140 1.65 6.39 4.29
CA THR A 140 0.46 5.55 4.21
C THR A 140 -0.78 6.37 3.85
N LEU A 141 -1.64 5.80 3.01
CA LEU A 141 -2.89 6.38 2.54
C LEU A 141 -4.05 5.51 3.00
N GLY A 142 -4.90 6.00 3.90
CA GLY A 142 -6.07 5.26 4.37
C GLY A 142 -5.73 3.86 4.93
N THR A 143 -4.65 3.72 5.67
CA THR A 143 -4.23 2.44 6.24
C THR A 143 -4.92 2.19 7.58
N PRO A 144 -5.56 1.02 7.81
CA PRO A 144 -6.22 0.70 9.07
C PRO A 144 -5.21 0.37 10.17
N HIS A 145 -4.48 1.38 10.65
CA HIS A 145 -3.41 1.21 11.64
C HIS A 145 -3.89 0.63 12.98
N GLN A 146 -5.18 0.87 13.32
CA GLN A 146 -5.84 0.34 14.51
C GLN A 146 -6.93 -0.69 14.15
N GLY A 147 -7.02 -1.06 12.86
CA GLY A 147 -8.01 -1.98 12.31
C GLY A 147 -9.20 -1.27 11.68
N THR A 148 -10.08 -2.04 11.08
CA THR A 148 -11.35 -1.55 10.52
C THR A 148 -12.46 -2.55 10.76
N SER A 149 -13.67 -2.07 11.06
CA SER A 149 -14.85 -2.91 11.19
C SER A 149 -15.21 -3.62 9.88
N TRP A 150 -14.85 -3.05 8.73
CA TRP A 150 -15.03 -3.68 7.41
C TRP A 150 -14.35 -5.06 7.32
N ALA A 151 -13.26 -5.28 8.05
CA ALA A 151 -12.52 -6.55 8.07
C ALA A 151 -13.31 -7.74 8.66
N TYR A 152 -14.48 -7.52 9.24
CA TYR A 152 -15.39 -8.59 9.67
C TYR A 152 -16.24 -9.13 8.50
N ALA A 153 -16.32 -8.42 7.38
CA ALA A 153 -17.05 -8.86 6.18
C ALA A 153 -16.27 -9.86 5.32
N CYS A 154 -15.04 -10.19 5.69
CA CYS A 154 -14.20 -11.13 4.94
C CYS A 154 -13.46 -12.13 5.85
N ILE A 155 -13.03 -13.26 5.26
CA ILE A 155 -12.45 -14.39 5.99
C ILE A 155 -11.02 -14.77 5.54
N SER A 156 -10.36 -13.90 4.76
CA SER A 156 -8.98 -14.13 4.37
C SER A 156 -8.00 -13.90 5.54
N PRO A 157 -6.77 -14.45 5.48
CA PRO A 157 -5.76 -14.18 6.51
C PRO A 157 -5.52 -12.71 6.77
N ALA A 158 -5.44 -11.87 5.72
CA ALA A 158 -5.27 -10.42 5.85
C ALA A 158 -6.48 -9.75 6.54
N CYS A 159 -7.70 -10.24 6.31
CA CYS A 159 -8.89 -9.72 6.99
C CYS A 159 -8.82 -9.94 8.50
N PHE A 160 -8.43 -11.15 8.95
CA PHE A 160 -8.25 -11.41 10.38
C PHE A 160 -7.21 -10.49 11.00
N GLU A 161 -6.13 -10.18 10.27
CA GLU A 161 -5.08 -9.27 10.72
C GLU A 161 -5.53 -7.80 10.74
N MET A 162 -6.45 -7.38 9.85
CA MET A 162 -7.02 -6.03 9.83
C MET A 162 -8.13 -5.79 10.86
N ARG A 163 -8.64 -6.84 11.54
CA ARG A 163 -9.68 -6.65 12.56
C ARG A 163 -9.15 -5.85 13.74
N PRO A 164 -9.92 -4.92 14.30
CA PRO A 164 -9.55 -4.21 15.51
C PRO A 164 -9.10 -5.16 16.61
N ASN A 165 -8.05 -4.79 17.33
CA ASN A 165 -7.45 -5.58 18.41
C ASN A 165 -6.89 -6.97 18.00
N SER A 166 -6.67 -7.24 16.71
CA SER A 166 -5.97 -8.44 16.30
C SER A 166 -4.55 -8.49 16.90
N SER A 167 -4.02 -9.69 17.14
CA SER A 167 -2.63 -9.87 17.63
C SER A 167 -1.61 -9.26 16.68
N PHE A 168 -1.91 -9.23 15.38
CA PHE A 168 -1.10 -8.58 14.36
C PHE A 168 -0.99 -7.07 14.62
N LEU A 169 -2.12 -6.38 14.80
CA LEU A 169 -2.15 -4.93 15.07
C LEU A 169 -1.55 -4.59 16.44
N GLN A 170 -1.79 -5.43 17.44
CA GLN A 170 -1.17 -5.25 18.76
C GLN A 170 0.36 -5.29 18.68
N SER A 171 0.93 -6.19 17.86
CA SER A 171 2.39 -6.25 17.63
C SER A 171 2.95 -5.00 16.96
N LEU A 172 2.13 -4.25 16.23
CA LEU A 172 2.52 -3.00 15.54
C LEU A 172 2.24 -1.73 16.36
N ARG A 173 1.60 -1.84 17.53
CA ARG A 173 1.20 -0.67 18.34
C ARG A 173 2.40 0.23 18.65
N GLY A 174 2.29 1.53 18.30
CA GLY A 174 3.34 2.54 18.51
C GLY A 174 4.61 2.36 17.68
N ARG A 175 4.59 1.51 16.63
CA ARG A 175 5.80 1.14 15.88
C ARG A 175 5.60 1.29 14.37
N GLY A 176 6.66 1.72 13.69
CA GLY A 176 6.78 1.64 12.24
C GLY A 176 5.93 2.63 11.44
N CYS A 177 5.49 3.73 12.02
CA CYS A 177 4.77 4.81 11.33
C CYS A 177 5.66 6.05 11.20
N ASP A 178 5.60 6.70 10.02
CA ASP A 178 6.18 8.04 9.85
C ASP A 178 5.08 9.03 9.48
N VAL A 179 4.45 8.88 8.30
CA VAL A 179 3.39 9.77 7.82
C VAL A 179 2.15 8.95 7.47
N SER A 180 1.00 9.40 7.95
CA SER A 180 -0.30 8.84 7.58
C SER A 180 -1.21 9.93 7.00
N LEU A 181 -1.70 9.71 5.78
CA LEU A 181 -2.72 10.51 5.14
C LEU A 181 -4.05 9.79 5.25
N TRP A 182 -5.08 10.50 5.69
CA TRP A 182 -6.40 9.92 5.92
C TRP A 182 -7.53 10.90 5.56
N SER A 183 -8.70 10.39 5.27
CA SER A 183 -9.87 11.16 4.91
C SER A 183 -11.03 10.84 5.88
N ASP A 184 -11.78 11.85 6.25
CA ASP A 184 -13.01 11.72 7.02
C ASP A 184 -14.18 11.14 6.21
N ALA A 185 -14.06 11.12 4.88
CA ALA A 185 -15.02 10.51 3.96
C ALA A 185 -14.58 9.10 3.48
N ASP A 186 -13.56 8.51 4.11
CA ASP A 186 -13.15 7.13 3.84
C ASP A 186 -14.22 6.16 4.35
N GLU A 187 -14.89 5.47 3.43
CA GLU A 187 -16.00 4.55 3.72
C GLU A 187 -15.56 3.13 4.10
N ILE A 188 -14.28 2.84 4.01
CA ILE A 188 -13.70 1.51 4.26
C ILE A 188 -12.98 1.45 5.60
N ILE A 189 -12.22 2.50 5.94
CA ILE A 189 -11.48 2.52 7.21
C ILE A 189 -12.36 3.15 8.29
N LEU A 190 -13.03 2.29 9.03
CA LEU A 190 -14.00 2.68 10.06
C LEU A 190 -13.61 2.15 11.44
N PRO A 191 -13.48 3.05 12.44
CA PRO A 191 -13.61 4.51 12.33
C PRO A 191 -12.44 5.13 11.54
N ASN A 192 -12.65 6.28 10.87
CA ASN A 192 -11.62 6.94 10.06
C ASN A 192 -10.35 7.28 10.86
N SER A 193 -10.49 7.59 12.14
CA SER A 193 -9.37 7.81 13.07
C SER A 193 -8.43 6.60 13.22
N SER A 194 -8.87 5.42 12.81
CA SER A 194 -8.04 4.21 12.76
C SER A 194 -6.86 4.34 11.77
N ALA A 195 -6.96 5.25 10.82
CA ALA A 195 -5.88 5.54 9.87
C ALA A 195 -4.80 6.48 10.42
N ILE A 196 -4.95 7.01 11.62
CA ILE A 196 -4.01 7.95 12.25
C ILE A 196 -2.84 7.19 12.85
N CYS A 197 -1.59 7.54 12.41
CA CYS A 197 -0.36 6.96 12.91
C CYS A 197 0.86 7.85 12.56
N GLY A 198 1.76 8.11 13.52
CA GLY A 198 2.90 9.00 13.29
C GLY A 198 2.47 10.45 13.06
N THR A 199 3.15 11.14 12.13
CA THR A 199 2.68 12.44 11.63
C THR A 199 1.43 12.22 10.80
N SER A 200 0.30 12.76 11.25
CA SER A 200 -1.00 12.51 10.64
C SER A 200 -1.49 13.75 9.87
N ILE A 201 -1.87 13.54 8.63
CA ILE A 201 -2.40 14.57 7.72
C ILE A 201 -3.82 14.15 7.35
N GLN A 202 -4.79 14.96 7.76
CA GLN A 202 -6.15 14.84 7.22
C GLN A 202 -6.16 15.50 5.85
N THR A 203 -6.44 14.71 4.82
CA THR A 203 -6.57 15.20 3.45
C THR A 203 -7.93 15.87 3.27
N LYS A 204 -8.13 16.50 2.12
CA LYS A 204 -9.47 16.85 1.65
C LYS A 204 -10.38 15.62 1.69
N SER A 205 -11.64 15.79 2.05
CA SER A 205 -12.64 14.72 2.07
C SER A 205 -12.71 14.00 0.72
N THR A 206 -12.30 12.73 0.70
CA THR A 206 -12.29 11.87 -0.48
C THR A 206 -12.54 10.42 -0.07
N SER A 207 -13.03 9.60 -1.01
CA SER A 207 -13.29 8.18 -0.75
C SER A 207 -11.99 7.40 -0.52
N HIS A 208 -12.09 6.18 0.02
CA HIS A 208 -10.96 5.29 0.24
C HIS A 208 -10.07 5.13 -1.02
N ASN A 209 -10.69 4.86 -2.16
CA ASN A 209 -9.95 4.76 -3.42
C ASN A 209 -9.56 6.12 -4.00
N GLY A 210 -10.29 7.18 -3.65
CA GLY A 210 -9.95 8.56 -4.00
C GLY A 210 -8.57 8.97 -3.49
N LEU A 211 -8.13 8.45 -2.35
CA LEU A 211 -6.78 8.68 -1.82
C LEU A 211 -5.65 8.31 -2.79
N LEU A 212 -5.92 7.46 -3.79
CA LEU A 212 -4.94 7.07 -4.82
C LEU A 212 -4.92 8.01 -6.03
N SER A 213 -5.96 8.82 -6.23
CA SER A 213 -6.16 9.56 -7.47
C SER A 213 -6.56 11.03 -7.30
N ASP A 214 -6.90 11.48 -6.12
CA ASP A 214 -7.22 12.88 -5.86
C ASP A 214 -5.98 13.76 -6.03
N ALA A 215 -6.16 14.97 -6.59
CA ALA A 215 -5.05 15.88 -6.88
C ALA A 215 -4.48 16.54 -5.61
N ASP A 216 -5.35 16.86 -4.66
CA ASP A 216 -4.93 17.49 -3.41
C ASP A 216 -4.19 16.46 -2.54
N VAL A 217 -4.66 15.20 -2.51
CA VAL A 217 -3.93 14.10 -1.86
C VAL A 217 -2.56 13.88 -2.48
N PHE A 218 -2.44 14.00 -3.81
CA PHE A 218 -1.14 13.92 -4.47
C PHE A 218 -0.19 15.02 -4.00
N VAL A 219 -0.68 16.25 -3.82
CA VAL A 219 0.15 17.36 -3.30
C VAL A 219 0.67 17.01 -1.91
N ASP A 220 -0.18 16.50 -1.04
CA ASP A 220 0.21 16.08 0.31
C ASP A 220 1.25 14.94 0.27
N VAL A 221 1.07 13.95 -0.61
CA VAL A 221 2.05 12.86 -0.83
C VAL A 221 3.38 13.42 -1.29
N ASN A 222 3.38 14.24 -2.34
CA ASN A 222 4.60 14.76 -2.95
C ASN A 222 5.40 15.66 -2.00
N ASN A 223 4.74 16.43 -1.15
CA ASN A 223 5.37 17.26 -0.13
C ASN A 223 6.01 16.43 1.01
N ASN A 224 5.66 15.16 1.13
CA ASN A 224 6.16 14.26 2.16
C ASN A 224 7.14 13.20 1.64
N LEU A 225 7.35 13.12 0.33
CA LEU A 225 8.38 12.29 -0.32
C LEU A 225 9.82 12.95 -0.29
#